data_b789747d75e350c753237b2f8fc06351
#
_entry.id   b789747d75e350c753237b2f8fc06351
#
_cell.length_a   1.000
_cell.length_b   1.000
_cell.length_c   1.000
_cell.angle_alpha   90.00
_cell.angle_beta   90.00
_cell.angle_gamma   90.00
#
_symmetry.space_group_name_H-M   'P 1'
#
loop_
_entity.id
_entity.type
_entity.pdbx_description
1 polymer ?
#
loop_
_entity_poly.entity_id
_entity_poly.type
_entity_poly.pdbx_seq_one_letter_code
_entity_poly.pdbx_strand_id
1 'polypeptide(L)'
;PKQKADFLLFLLVGLSGALPLTLTMVQKGWYMVPSFPFLAIAFAVLVVPVISSAIERIDIHQWKYKLFLTVSVLLFVVMTIFTISQKGKISREQDVISDVYQIGSVVPRFSTLTVPAKMYDQYDFVLQGFLVRYFNISISPYKQYEYFLKEKTMDTTIPQNYQKLDLKLSKHELYKTVGLPSQ
;
A
#
# COMPACT_ATOMS: atom_id res chain seq x y z
N PRO A 1 18.74 -10.01 35.36
CA PRO A 1 18.77 -11.17 34.45
C PRO A 1 17.55 -11.23 33.54
N LYS A 2 16.32 -11.03 34.08
CA LYS A 2 15.05 -11.13 33.32
C LYS A 2 14.96 -10.11 32.18
N GLN A 3 15.29 -8.86 32.43
CA GLN A 3 15.25 -7.80 31.42
C GLN A 3 16.15 -8.09 30.20
N LYS A 4 17.34 -8.65 30.41
CA LYS A 4 18.24 -9.05 29.31
C LYS A 4 17.65 -10.19 28.49
N ALA A 5 16.97 -11.13 29.15
CA ALA A 5 16.29 -12.24 28.48
C ALA A 5 15.11 -11.72 27.63
N ASP A 6 14.30 -10.83 28.18
CA ASP A 6 13.17 -10.22 27.46
C ASP A 6 13.66 -9.41 26.25
N PHE A 7 14.72 -8.60 26.40
CA PHE A 7 15.35 -7.88 25.29
C PHE A 7 15.80 -8.84 24.18
N LEU A 8 16.57 -9.90 24.55
CA LEU A 8 17.08 -10.85 23.57
C LEU A 8 15.94 -11.59 22.86
N LEU A 9 14.90 -11.96 23.59
CA LEU A 9 13.72 -12.61 23.01
C LEU A 9 13.09 -11.75 21.91
N PHE A 10 12.73 -10.51 22.23
CA PHE A 10 12.09 -9.62 21.26
C PHE A 10 13.03 -9.22 20.11
N LEU A 11 14.31 -9.05 20.39
CA LEU A 11 15.31 -8.79 19.35
C LEU A 11 15.41 -9.96 18.37
N LEU A 12 15.53 -11.18 18.86
CA LEU A 12 15.64 -12.39 18.03
C LEU A 12 14.36 -12.62 17.21
N VAL A 13 13.17 -12.43 17.81
CA VAL A 13 11.91 -12.53 17.08
C VAL A 13 11.83 -11.48 15.97
N GLY A 14 12.18 -10.23 16.25
CA GLY A 14 12.21 -9.16 15.25
C GLY A 14 13.22 -9.44 14.13
N LEU A 15 14.42 -9.89 14.47
CA LEU A 15 15.45 -10.23 13.49
C LEU A 15 15.08 -11.47 12.67
N SER A 16 14.47 -12.48 13.27
CA SER A 16 14.05 -13.69 12.52
C SER A 16 13.04 -13.39 11.42
N GLY A 17 12.22 -12.36 11.58
CA GLY A 17 11.33 -11.88 10.54
C GLY A 17 12.00 -10.97 9.51
N ALA A 18 13.01 -10.19 9.92
CA ALA A 18 13.67 -9.22 9.05
C ALA A 18 14.84 -9.82 8.24
N LEU A 19 15.70 -10.63 8.85
CA LEU A 19 16.91 -11.15 8.23
C LEU A 19 16.69 -11.98 6.97
N PRO A 20 15.74 -12.93 6.92
CA PRO A 20 15.48 -13.68 5.68
C PRO A 20 15.08 -12.78 4.51
N LEU A 21 14.37 -11.68 4.79
CA LEU A 21 13.91 -10.74 3.78
C LEU A 21 15.05 -9.89 3.20
N THR A 22 16.12 -9.67 3.94
CA THR A 22 17.30 -8.95 3.44
C THR A 22 18.10 -9.78 2.43
N LEU A 23 17.95 -11.10 2.44
CA LEU A 23 18.61 -12.03 1.53
C LEU A 23 17.82 -12.25 0.23
N THR A 24 16.59 -11.76 0.13
CA THR A 24 15.77 -11.91 -1.08
C THR A 24 16.17 -10.87 -2.13
N MET A 25 16.15 -11.28 -3.41
CA MET A 25 16.47 -10.38 -4.53
C MET A 25 15.45 -9.24 -4.71
N VAL A 26 14.20 -9.45 -4.24
CA VAL A 26 13.13 -8.44 -4.31
C VAL A 26 12.89 -7.87 -2.91
N GLN A 27 13.47 -6.71 -2.66
CA GLN A 27 13.32 -6.02 -1.37
C GLN A 27 12.28 -4.91 -1.49
N LYS A 28 11.14 -5.09 -0.83
CA LYS A 28 10.14 -4.03 -0.67
C LYS A 28 10.01 -3.66 0.81
N GLY A 29 10.08 -2.36 1.11
CA GLY A 29 10.13 -1.86 2.50
C GLY A 29 9.02 -2.36 3.41
N TRP A 30 7.82 -2.65 2.86
CA TRP A 30 6.70 -3.16 3.65
C TRP A 30 6.87 -4.60 4.15
N TYR A 31 7.78 -5.39 3.60
CA TYR A 31 8.04 -6.75 4.09
C TYR A 31 8.60 -6.75 5.51
N MET A 32 9.29 -5.69 5.91
CA MET A 32 9.86 -5.55 7.25
C MET A 32 8.86 -5.06 8.30
N VAL A 33 7.68 -4.55 7.88
CA VAL A 33 6.68 -3.98 8.79
C VAL A 33 6.27 -4.91 9.92
N PRO A 34 6.04 -6.24 9.71
CA PRO A 34 5.71 -7.16 10.80
C PRO A 34 6.80 -7.30 11.87
N SER A 35 8.07 -7.03 11.54
CA SER A 35 9.19 -7.12 12.49
C SER A 35 9.33 -5.87 13.37
N PHE A 36 8.84 -4.72 12.94
CA PHE A 36 8.99 -3.45 13.65
C PHE A 36 8.41 -3.44 15.08
N PRO A 37 7.22 -4.01 15.36
CA PRO A 37 6.71 -4.06 16.74
C PRO A 37 7.64 -4.78 17.68
N PHE A 38 8.22 -5.89 17.27
CA PHE A 38 9.15 -6.67 18.10
C PHE A 38 10.46 -5.93 18.36
N LEU A 39 11.03 -5.31 17.33
CA LEU A 39 12.21 -4.47 17.46
C LEU A 39 11.94 -3.26 18.37
N ALA A 40 10.76 -2.62 18.21
CA ALA A 40 10.38 -1.51 19.07
C ALA A 40 10.26 -1.92 20.55
N ILE A 41 9.67 -3.09 20.83
CA ILE A 41 9.60 -3.63 22.20
C ILE A 41 11.00 -3.95 22.74
N ALA A 42 11.87 -4.55 21.92
CA ALA A 42 13.26 -4.80 22.32
C ALA A 42 13.96 -3.50 22.73
N PHE A 43 13.89 -2.47 21.91
CA PHE A 43 14.47 -1.15 22.25
C PHE A 43 13.80 -0.52 23.47
N ALA A 44 12.48 -0.63 23.62
CA ALA A 44 11.77 -0.14 24.80
C ALA A 44 12.28 -0.79 26.09
N VAL A 45 12.48 -2.11 26.09
CA VAL A 45 13.04 -2.85 27.25
C VAL A 45 14.43 -2.34 27.64
N LEU A 46 15.28 -1.97 26.67
CA LEU A 46 16.58 -1.38 26.96
C LEU A 46 16.48 0.04 27.54
N VAL A 47 15.59 0.84 27.03
CA VAL A 47 15.53 2.28 27.32
C VAL A 47 14.72 2.59 28.59
N VAL A 48 13.73 1.73 28.93
CA VAL A 48 12.86 1.92 30.10
C VAL A 48 13.62 2.19 31.39
N PRO A 49 14.70 1.47 31.79
CA PRO A 49 15.38 1.75 33.04
C PRO A 49 16.05 3.13 33.08
N VAL A 50 16.59 3.54 31.93
CA VAL A 50 17.22 4.87 31.80
C VAL A 50 16.17 5.98 31.88
N ILE A 51 15.06 5.79 31.20
CA ILE A 51 13.92 6.73 31.24
C ILE A 51 13.31 6.78 32.65
N SER A 52 13.08 5.62 33.30
CA SER A 52 12.53 5.57 34.64
C SER A 52 13.41 6.36 35.63
N SER A 53 14.73 6.16 35.59
CA SER A 53 15.65 6.91 36.44
C SER A 53 15.65 8.41 36.15
N ALA A 54 15.42 8.80 34.90
CA ALA A 54 15.30 10.20 34.53
C ALA A 54 13.96 10.79 35.00
N ILE A 55 12.85 10.03 34.87
CA ILE A 55 11.51 10.46 35.29
C ILE A 55 11.46 10.66 36.80
N GLU A 56 12.07 9.77 37.60
CA GLU A 56 12.14 9.92 39.06
C GLU A 56 12.79 11.23 39.53
N ARG A 57 13.63 11.83 38.68
CA ARG A 57 14.29 13.13 38.94
C ARG A 57 13.46 14.33 38.46
N ILE A 58 12.37 14.11 37.74
CA ILE A 58 11.53 15.18 37.19
C ILE A 58 10.52 15.59 38.24
N ASP A 59 10.60 16.83 38.68
CA ASP A 59 9.56 17.42 39.50
C ASP A 59 8.36 17.81 38.62
N ILE A 60 7.28 17.05 38.78
CA ILE A 60 6.02 17.25 38.04
C ILE A 60 5.35 18.61 38.31
N HIS A 61 5.72 19.27 39.43
CA HIS A 61 5.19 20.59 39.78
C HIS A 61 5.91 21.73 39.08
N GLN A 62 7.08 21.46 38.51
CA GLN A 62 7.83 22.49 37.77
C GLN A 62 7.04 22.98 36.56
N TRP A 63 7.10 24.30 36.34
CA TRP A 63 6.47 24.93 35.18
C TRP A 63 6.93 24.35 33.84
N LYS A 64 8.20 23.98 33.73
CA LYS A 64 8.79 23.35 32.52
C LYS A 64 8.10 22.03 32.18
N TYR A 65 7.82 21.20 33.19
CA TYR A 65 7.10 19.94 32.97
C TYR A 65 5.65 20.18 32.52
N LYS A 66 4.95 21.12 33.17
CA LYS A 66 3.58 21.47 32.79
C LYS A 66 3.52 22.01 31.35
N LEU A 67 4.47 22.87 30.97
CA LEU A 67 4.57 23.38 29.61
C LEU A 67 4.79 22.25 28.60
N PHE A 68 5.74 21.35 28.87
CA PHE A 68 6.01 20.19 28.03
C PHE A 68 4.76 19.31 27.86
N LEU A 69 4.07 19.00 28.94
CA LEU A 69 2.84 18.21 28.90
C LEU A 69 1.76 18.90 28.07
N THR A 70 1.53 20.21 28.30
CA THR A 70 0.54 20.97 27.56
C THR A 70 0.84 21.00 26.06
N VAL A 71 2.10 21.23 25.69
CA VAL A 71 2.53 21.23 24.27
C VAL A 71 2.35 19.83 23.66
N SER A 72 2.70 18.77 24.39
CA SER A 72 2.54 17.39 23.92
C SER A 72 1.08 17.02 23.70
N VAL A 73 0.20 17.38 24.61
CA VAL A 73 -1.25 17.15 24.47
C VAL A 73 -1.81 17.94 23.30
N LEU A 74 -1.43 19.22 23.16
CA LEU A 74 -1.85 20.06 22.05
C LEU A 74 -1.42 19.46 20.70
N LEU A 75 -0.16 19.05 20.61
CA LEU A 75 0.40 18.41 19.41
C LEU A 75 -0.35 17.11 19.07
N PHE A 76 -0.65 16.30 20.07
CA PHE A 76 -1.42 15.06 19.89
C PHE A 76 -2.82 15.36 19.33
N VAL A 77 -3.53 16.36 19.89
CA VAL A 77 -4.86 16.77 19.43
C VAL A 77 -4.78 17.28 17.98
N VAL A 78 -3.83 18.15 17.67
CA VAL A 78 -3.64 18.68 16.31
C VAL A 78 -3.36 17.54 15.31
N MET A 79 -2.47 16.60 15.65
CA MET A 79 -2.16 15.45 14.79
C MET A 79 -3.36 14.53 14.63
N THR A 80 -4.16 14.34 15.66
CA THR A 80 -5.40 13.56 15.59
C THR A 80 -6.41 14.21 14.65
N ILE A 81 -6.64 15.51 14.78
CA ILE A 81 -7.53 16.27 13.89
C ILE A 81 -7.02 16.21 12.46
N PHE A 82 -5.72 16.40 12.24
CA PHE A 82 -5.10 16.29 10.93
C PHE A 82 -5.31 14.90 10.32
N THR A 83 -5.09 13.83 11.08
CA THR A 83 -5.30 12.44 10.62
C THR A 83 -6.76 12.20 10.24
N ILE A 84 -7.70 12.67 11.06
CA ILE A 84 -9.14 12.55 10.76
C ILE A 84 -9.49 13.34 9.49
N SER A 85 -8.91 14.53 9.30
CA SER A 85 -9.14 15.36 8.11
C SER A 85 -8.63 14.74 6.81
N GLN A 86 -7.71 13.77 6.90
CA GLN A 86 -7.21 13.00 5.75
C GLN A 86 -8.08 11.80 5.39
N LYS A 87 -9.08 11.47 6.23
CA LYS A 87 -9.99 10.35 5.96
C LYS A 87 -10.69 10.56 4.61
N GLY A 88 -10.59 9.55 3.75
CA GLY A 88 -11.18 9.59 2.40
C GLY A 88 -10.39 10.38 1.35
N LYS A 89 -9.29 11.03 1.71
CA LYS A 89 -8.40 11.66 0.74
C LYS A 89 -7.34 10.66 0.29
N ILE A 90 -7.52 10.15 -0.91
CA ILE A 90 -6.54 9.28 -1.56
C ILE A 90 -5.69 10.18 -2.46
N SER A 91 -4.47 10.51 -2.05
CA SER A 91 -3.55 11.30 -2.87
C SER A 91 -2.67 10.43 -3.77
N ARG A 92 -2.35 9.23 -3.27
CA ARG A 92 -1.55 8.26 -4.02
C ARG A 92 -2.46 7.40 -4.87
N GLU A 93 -2.09 7.20 -6.13
CA GLU A 93 -2.80 6.33 -7.08
C GLU A 93 -4.27 6.73 -7.35
N GLN A 94 -4.63 8.00 -7.11
CA GLN A 94 -6.00 8.48 -7.31
C GLN A 94 -6.47 8.27 -8.74
N ASP A 95 -5.59 8.53 -9.72
CA ASP A 95 -5.89 8.34 -11.14
C ASP A 95 -6.17 6.87 -11.48
N VAL A 96 -5.34 5.95 -10.94
CA VAL A 96 -5.52 4.51 -11.16
C VAL A 96 -6.82 4.02 -10.53
N ILE A 97 -7.12 4.48 -9.31
CA ILE A 97 -8.36 4.11 -8.62
C ILE A 97 -9.59 4.65 -9.38
N SER A 98 -9.54 5.89 -9.88
CA SER A 98 -10.59 6.45 -10.71
C SER A 98 -10.82 5.61 -11.96
N ASP A 99 -9.73 5.23 -12.66
CA ASP A 99 -9.79 4.36 -13.83
C ASP A 99 -10.39 3.00 -13.49
N VAL A 100 -10.00 2.39 -12.37
CA VAL A 100 -10.51 1.10 -11.89
C VAL A 100 -12.03 1.14 -11.70
N TYR A 101 -12.56 2.19 -11.08
CA TYR A 101 -14.01 2.34 -10.89
C TYR A 101 -14.75 2.52 -12.22
N GLN A 102 -14.19 3.29 -13.16
CA GLN A 102 -14.79 3.45 -14.49
C GLN A 102 -14.75 2.15 -15.30
N ILE A 103 -13.62 1.42 -15.27
CA ILE A 103 -13.49 0.11 -15.91
C ILE A 103 -14.50 -0.87 -15.29
N GLY A 104 -14.58 -0.94 -13.96
CA GLY A 104 -15.49 -1.83 -13.25
C GLY A 104 -16.98 -1.52 -13.43
N SER A 105 -17.33 -0.32 -13.90
CA SER A 105 -18.72 0.02 -14.26
C SER A 105 -19.16 -0.54 -15.62
N VAL A 106 -18.20 -0.85 -16.51
CA VAL A 106 -18.45 -1.29 -17.88
C VAL A 106 -18.13 -2.76 -18.08
N VAL A 107 -17.04 -3.23 -17.45
CA VAL A 107 -16.56 -4.60 -17.58
C VAL A 107 -17.30 -5.51 -16.60
N PRO A 108 -17.87 -6.65 -17.05
CA PRO A 108 -18.55 -7.59 -16.15
C PRO A 108 -17.62 -8.13 -15.07
N ARG A 109 -18.17 -8.36 -13.87
CA ARG A 109 -17.41 -9.03 -12.79
C ARG A 109 -17.01 -10.43 -13.21
N PHE A 110 -15.89 -10.91 -12.64
CA PHE A 110 -15.31 -12.24 -12.94
C PHE A 110 -14.80 -12.40 -14.37
N SER A 111 -14.63 -11.30 -15.11
CA SER A 111 -14.01 -11.31 -16.43
C SER A 111 -12.49 -11.14 -16.37
N THR A 112 -11.85 -11.41 -17.50
CA THR A 112 -10.41 -11.17 -17.69
C THR A 112 -10.22 -10.15 -18.79
N LEU A 113 -9.34 -9.18 -18.57
CA LEU A 113 -8.92 -8.20 -19.57
C LEU A 113 -7.64 -8.67 -20.26
N THR A 114 -7.55 -8.45 -21.56
CA THR A 114 -6.27 -8.57 -22.27
C THR A 114 -5.43 -7.31 -22.01
N VAL A 115 -4.16 -7.50 -21.72
CA VAL A 115 -3.19 -6.41 -21.60
C VAL A 115 -1.96 -6.69 -22.44
N PRO A 116 -1.21 -5.68 -22.91
CA PRO A 116 0.07 -5.91 -23.57
C PRO A 116 1.06 -6.62 -22.64
N ALA A 117 1.88 -7.55 -23.19
CA ALA A 117 2.89 -8.25 -22.41
C ALA A 117 3.84 -7.29 -21.70
N LYS A 118 4.26 -6.22 -22.37
CA LYS A 118 5.10 -5.17 -21.79
C LYS A 118 4.47 -4.50 -20.58
N MET A 119 3.16 -4.25 -20.61
CA MET A 119 2.41 -3.71 -19.47
C MET A 119 2.32 -4.74 -18.36
N TYR A 120 2.22 -6.02 -18.65
CA TYR A 120 2.19 -7.10 -17.67
C TYR A 120 3.54 -7.32 -17.00
N ASP A 121 4.65 -7.20 -17.71
CA ASP A 121 6.02 -7.42 -17.20
C ASP A 121 6.57 -6.22 -16.42
N GLN A 122 6.26 -5.00 -16.84
CA GLN A 122 6.66 -3.74 -16.15
C GLN A 122 5.78 -3.38 -14.95
N TYR A 123 5.03 -4.17 -14.51
CA TYR A 123 3.79 -4.34 -13.86
C TYR A 123 3.51 -3.40 -12.68
N ASP A 124 2.43 -2.72 -12.81
CA ASP A 124 1.76 -2.01 -11.72
C ASP A 124 0.78 -2.95 -10.99
N PHE A 125 1.29 -3.67 -9.98
CA PHE A 125 0.46 -4.50 -9.10
C PHE A 125 -0.74 -3.75 -8.50
N VAL A 126 -0.70 -2.42 -8.53
CA VAL A 126 -1.74 -1.56 -7.99
C VAL A 126 -3.02 -1.69 -8.81
N LEU A 127 -2.93 -1.58 -10.14
CA LEU A 127 -4.09 -1.68 -11.04
C LEU A 127 -4.78 -3.06 -10.91
N GLN A 128 -4.02 -4.16 -11.01
CA GLN A 128 -4.58 -5.49 -10.85
C GLN A 128 -5.15 -5.72 -9.46
N GLY A 129 -4.38 -5.31 -8.44
CA GLY A 129 -4.83 -5.46 -7.06
C GLY A 129 -6.19 -4.80 -6.83
N PHE A 130 -6.41 -3.61 -7.38
CA PHE A 130 -7.69 -2.92 -7.25
C PHE A 130 -8.78 -3.52 -8.14
N LEU A 131 -8.49 -3.91 -9.39
CA LEU A 131 -9.46 -4.57 -10.27
C LEU A 131 -9.95 -5.89 -9.68
N VAL A 132 -9.02 -6.72 -9.17
CA VAL A 132 -9.37 -7.99 -8.52
C VAL A 132 -10.15 -7.73 -7.22
N ARG A 133 -9.67 -6.82 -6.36
CA ARG A 133 -10.24 -6.58 -5.04
C ARG A 133 -11.66 -6.01 -5.08
N TYR A 134 -11.94 -5.08 -6.00
CA TYR A 134 -13.23 -4.38 -6.03
C TYR A 134 -14.22 -5.00 -7.00
N PHE A 135 -13.75 -5.58 -8.09
CA PHE A 135 -14.62 -6.03 -9.18
C PHE A 135 -14.42 -7.49 -9.58
N ASN A 136 -13.44 -8.20 -9.00
CA ASN A 136 -13.05 -9.55 -9.40
C ASN A 136 -12.67 -9.63 -10.89
N ILE A 137 -12.03 -8.59 -11.41
CA ILE A 137 -11.55 -8.53 -12.79
C ILE A 137 -10.06 -8.86 -12.78
N SER A 138 -9.67 -9.89 -13.56
CA SER A 138 -8.29 -10.29 -13.74
C SER A 138 -7.70 -9.66 -15.00
N ILE A 139 -6.37 -9.67 -15.14
CA ILE A 139 -5.68 -9.26 -16.35
C ILE A 139 -4.74 -10.38 -16.83
N SER A 140 -4.59 -10.52 -18.15
CA SER A 140 -3.74 -11.52 -18.74
C SER A 140 -3.16 -11.05 -20.09
N PRO A 141 -1.86 -11.29 -20.35
CA PRO A 141 -1.25 -10.98 -21.64
C PRO A 141 -1.32 -12.14 -22.64
N TYR A 142 -1.74 -13.34 -22.18
CA TYR A 142 -1.55 -14.60 -22.93
C TYR A 142 -2.68 -14.93 -23.88
N LYS A 143 -3.88 -14.40 -23.67
CA LYS A 143 -5.07 -14.72 -24.45
C LYS A 143 -5.84 -13.44 -24.76
N GLN A 144 -6.47 -13.40 -25.92
CA GLN A 144 -7.39 -12.32 -26.28
C GLN A 144 -8.76 -12.57 -25.63
N TYR A 145 -9.20 -11.58 -24.87
CA TYR A 145 -10.51 -11.55 -24.21
C TYR A 145 -11.39 -10.46 -24.83
N GLU A 146 -12.60 -10.36 -24.39
CA GLU A 146 -13.57 -9.38 -24.89
C GLU A 146 -13.09 -7.93 -24.74
N TYR A 147 -12.33 -7.63 -23.70
CA TYR A 147 -11.83 -6.30 -23.41
C TYR A 147 -10.30 -6.27 -23.45
N PHE A 148 -9.76 -5.19 -24.01
CA PHE A 148 -8.33 -4.92 -24.07
C PHE A 148 -8.03 -3.62 -23.37
N LEU A 149 -7.07 -3.62 -22.44
CA LEU A 149 -6.66 -2.47 -21.64
C LEU A 149 -5.19 -2.16 -21.94
N LYS A 150 -4.90 -0.90 -22.22
CA LYS A 150 -3.51 -0.42 -22.33
C LYS A 150 -3.32 0.90 -21.58
N GLU A 151 -2.09 1.22 -21.26
CA GLU A 151 -1.72 2.55 -20.77
C GLU A 151 -1.59 3.51 -21.93
N LYS A 152 -2.03 4.78 -21.77
CA LYS A 152 -1.99 5.83 -22.81
C LYS A 152 -0.58 6.13 -23.29
N THR A 153 0.40 6.03 -22.39
CA THR A 153 1.82 6.29 -22.67
C THR A 153 2.50 5.18 -23.44
N MET A 154 1.87 3.99 -23.50
CA MET A 154 2.42 2.84 -24.20
C MET A 154 2.10 2.87 -25.68
N ASP A 155 3.14 2.88 -26.51
CA ASP A 155 3.01 2.62 -27.94
C ASP A 155 2.87 1.12 -28.16
N THR A 156 1.64 0.65 -28.26
CA THR A 156 1.28 -0.75 -28.45
C THR A 156 0.27 -0.89 -29.58
N THR A 157 0.55 -1.77 -30.51
CA THR A 157 -0.35 -2.09 -31.62
C THR A 157 -1.63 -2.71 -31.07
N ILE A 158 -2.76 -2.06 -31.35
CA ILE A 158 -4.08 -2.56 -30.98
C ILE A 158 -4.52 -3.54 -32.07
N PRO A 159 -4.99 -4.76 -31.70
CA PRO A 159 -5.52 -5.68 -32.70
C PRO A 159 -6.73 -5.06 -33.43
N GLN A 160 -6.85 -5.32 -34.74
CA GLN A 160 -7.85 -4.68 -35.61
C GLN A 160 -9.31 -4.92 -35.23
N ASN A 161 -9.56 -5.97 -34.44
CA ASN A 161 -10.90 -6.36 -33.97
C ASN A 161 -11.37 -5.63 -32.70
N TYR A 162 -10.59 -4.65 -32.19
CA TYR A 162 -10.96 -3.90 -31.00
C TYR A 162 -11.32 -2.45 -31.33
N GLN A 163 -12.42 -1.99 -30.76
CA GLN A 163 -12.88 -0.60 -30.85
C GLN A 163 -12.73 0.08 -29.49
N LYS A 164 -12.22 1.31 -29.51
CA LYS A 164 -12.04 2.12 -28.30
C LYS A 164 -13.41 2.45 -27.68
N LEU A 165 -13.51 2.27 -26.36
CA LEU A 165 -14.65 2.73 -25.59
C LEU A 165 -14.42 4.19 -25.17
N ASP A 166 -15.44 5.01 -25.28
CA ASP A 166 -15.39 6.42 -24.88
C ASP A 166 -15.55 6.56 -23.35
N LEU A 167 -14.47 6.23 -22.65
CA LEU A 167 -14.39 6.37 -21.18
C LEU A 167 -13.36 7.45 -20.84
N LYS A 168 -13.68 8.30 -19.87
CA LYS A 168 -12.78 9.36 -19.39
C LYS A 168 -11.73 8.82 -18.42
N LEU A 169 -10.99 7.80 -18.85
CA LEU A 169 -9.90 7.23 -18.06
C LEU A 169 -8.72 8.20 -17.99
N SER A 170 -8.04 8.28 -16.85
CA SER A 170 -6.89 9.17 -16.64
C SER A 170 -5.62 8.63 -17.28
N LYS A 171 -5.22 7.42 -16.93
CA LYS A 171 -3.97 6.80 -17.37
C LYS A 171 -4.13 5.73 -18.44
N HIS A 172 -5.32 5.14 -18.56
CA HIS A 172 -5.55 3.96 -19.39
C HIS A 172 -6.50 4.25 -20.55
N GLU A 173 -6.57 3.32 -21.48
CA GLU A 173 -7.55 3.24 -22.55
C GLU A 173 -8.13 1.85 -22.59
N LEU A 174 -9.46 1.76 -22.64
CA LEU A 174 -10.19 0.50 -22.70
C LEU A 174 -10.82 0.31 -24.08
N TYR A 175 -10.69 -0.89 -24.59
CA TYR A 175 -11.21 -1.28 -25.90
C TYR A 175 -12.10 -2.53 -25.73
N LYS A 176 -13.10 -2.64 -26.58
CA LYS A 176 -13.97 -3.81 -26.66
C LYS A 176 -13.86 -4.45 -28.04
N THR A 177 -13.87 -5.78 -28.10
CA THR A 177 -13.86 -6.50 -29.37
C THR A 177 -15.16 -6.30 -30.14
N VAL A 178 -15.05 -6.17 -31.45
CA VAL A 178 -16.19 -6.09 -32.37
C VAL A 178 -16.26 -7.44 -33.08
N GLY A 179 -17.26 -8.27 -32.75
CA GLY A 179 -17.58 -9.48 -33.51
C GLY A 179 -17.16 -10.83 -32.92
N LEU A 180 -16.79 -10.93 -31.65
CA LEU A 180 -16.72 -12.24 -30.97
C LEU A 180 -18.04 -12.54 -30.28
N PRO A 181 -18.62 -13.75 -30.48
CA PRO A 181 -19.77 -14.17 -29.70
C PRO A 181 -19.37 -14.28 -28.23
N SER A 182 -20.22 -13.80 -27.33
CA SER A 182 -20.12 -14.00 -25.89
C SER A 182 -20.03 -15.52 -25.61
N GLN A 183 -18.88 -15.98 -25.11
CA GLN A 183 -18.73 -17.31 -24.52
C GLN A 183 -19.15 -17.30 -23.08
#